data_66f7b0a20782efbf143a1664dd4cd524
#
_entry.id   66f7b0a20782efbf143a1664dd4cd524
#
_cell.length_a   1.000
_cell.length_b   1.000
_cell.length_c   1.000
_cell.angle_alpha   90.00
_cell.angle_beta   90.00
_cell.angle_gamma   90.00
#
_symmetry.space_group_name_H-M   'P 1'
#
loop_
_entity.id
_entity.type
_entity.pdbx_description
1 polymer ?
#
loop_
_entity_poly.entity_id
_entity_poly.type
_entity_poly.pdbx_seq_one_letter_code
_entity_poly.pdbx_strand_id
1 'polypeptide(L)'
;EGTLLGAIRHHGFIPWDDDIDVGLMRDDYEVFLEKAPSLLPENYFLQTAKTDQDYSMNYAKIRRSDTTFIEKTVKDFNINHGIYVDIFPITEYRPSIIFDMKAKFYSICVSKAYNFEDRGCFAKRAAKGVLRVFIKDYRVARDKKEQLFRKAEKKGSGAVSTFCGNGEIMPRDLFD
;
A
#
# COMPACT_ATOMS: atom_id res chain seq x y z
N GLU A 1 7.84 -11.85 -2.59
CA GLU A 1 7.44 -10.95 -3.69
C GLU A 1 8.58 -10.75 -4.68
N GLY A 2 8.40 -9.94 -5.71
CA GLY A 2 9.30 -9.79 -6.86
C GLY A 2 10.73 -9.47 -6.48
N THR A 3 10.94 -8.49 -5.62
CA THR A 3 12.28 -8.05 -5.18
C THR A 3 13.10 -9.19 -4.56
N LEU A 4 12.53 -9.97 -3.64
CA LEU A 4 13.23 -11.11 -3.01
C LEU A 4 13.49 -12.23 -4.02
N LEU A 5 12.51 -12.52 -4.87
CA LEU A 5 12.66 -13.53 -5.92
C LEU A 5 13.75 -13.12 -6.93
N GLY A 6 13.83 -11.85 -7.29
CA GLY A 6 14.87 -11.28 -8.12
C GLY A 6 16.25 -11.44 -7.48
N ALA A 7 16.39 -11.05 -6.21
CA ALA A 7 17.65 -11.16 -5.47
C ALA A 7 18.16 -12.62 -5.44
N ILE A 8 17.29 -13.60 -5.18
CA ILE A 8 17.69 -15.01 -5.06
C ILE A 8 17.92 -15.64 -6.44
N ARG A 9 17.01 -15.45 -7.40
CA ARG A 9 17.02 -16.16 -8.68
C ARG A 9 17.85 -15.49 -9.75
N HIS A 10 17.85 -14.14 -9.79
CA HIS A 10 18.52 -13.35 -10.82
C HIS A 10 19.75 -12.61 -10.33
N HIS A 11 20.04 -12.65 -9.03
CA HIS A 11 21.10 -11.85 -8.37
C HIS A 11 20.96 -10.34 -8.66
N GLY A 12 19.72 -9.87 -8.80
CA GLY A 12 19.34 -8.50 -9.12
C GLY A 12 17.86 -8.41 -9.39
N PHE A 13 17.42 -7.42 -10.18
CA PHE A 13 16.03 -7.31 -10.58
C PHE A 13 15.58 -8.45 -11.50
N ILE A 14 14.32 -8.84 -11.39
CA ILE A 14 13.67 -9.59 -12.46
C ILE A 14 13.59 -8.66 -13.69
N PRO A 15 13.90 -9.11 -14.94
CA PRO A 15 14.04 -8.21 -16.10
C PRO A 15 12.83 -7.34 -16.44
N TRP A 16 11.64 -7.66 -15.93
CA TRP A 16 10.39 -6.92 -16.14
C TRP A 16 9.82 -6.33 -14.84
N ASP A 17 10.60 -6.32 -13.75
CA ASP A 17 10.24 -5.79 -12.44
C ASP A 17 10.97 -4.48 -12.23
N ASP A 18 10.27 -3.40 -11.93
CA ASP A 18 10.80 -2.04 -11.92
C ASP A 18 10.68 -1.34 -10.55
N ASP A 19 10.30 -2.10 -9.52
CA ASP A 19 10.16 -1.59 -8.16
C ASP A 19 10.98 -2.38 -7.13
N ILE A 20 11.14 -1.79 -5.95
CA ILE A 20 11.76 -2.41 -4.78
C ILE A 20 10.76 -2.37 -3.64
N ASP A 21 10.43 -3.56 -3.13
CA ASP A 21 9.54 -3.76 -2.01
C ASP A 21 10.32 -4.14 -0.76
N VAL A 22 10.14 -3.39 0.32
CA VAL A 22 10.70 -3.68 1.66
C VAL A 22 9.55 -3.83 2.64
N GLY A 23 9.55 -4.93 3.40
CA GLY A 23 8.58 -5.16 4.46
C GLY A 23 9.19 -4.90 5.84
N LEU A 24 8.49 -4.17 6.69
CA LEU A 24 8.82 -3.97 8.11
C LEU A 24 7.70 -4.47 8.99
N MET A 25 8.02 -5.15 10.09
CA MET A 25 7.01 -5.47 11.10
C MET A 25 6.33 -4.19 11.58
N ARG A 26 5.05 -4.25 11.92
CA ARG A 26 4.23 -3.07 12.22
C ARG A 26 4.88 -2.13 13.24
N ASP A 27 5.44 -2.66 14.30
CA ASP A 27 6.09 -1.84 15.33
C ASP A 27 7.31 -1.09 14.76
N ASP A 28 8.16 -1.78 13.99
CA ASP A 28 9.32 -1.18 13.34
C ASP A 28 8.92 -0.18 12.26
N TYR A 29 7.82 -0.46 11.54
CA TYR A 29 7.27 0.45 10.54
C TYR A 29 6.81 1.77 11.18
N GLU A 30 6.16 1.74 12.35
CA GLU A 30 5.75 2.98 13.05
C GLU A 30 6.98 3.77 13.53
N VAL A 31 8.01 3.10 14.06
CA VAL A 31 9.28 3.75 14.43
C VAL A 31 9.98 4.34 13.20
N PHE A 32 9.94 3.62 12.08
CA PHE A 32 10.46 4.13 10.80
C PHE A 32 9.73 5.39 10.35
N LEU A 33 8.40 5.42 10.38
CA LEU A 33 7.61 6.59 9.99
C LEU A 33 7.90 7.83 10.86
N GLU A 34 8.20 7.61 12.13
CA GLU A 34 8.54 8.68 13.07
C GLU A 34 9.94 9.25 12.81
N LYS A 35 10.92 8.38 12.62
CA LYS A 35 12.35 8.77 12.56
C LYS A 35 12.83 9.14 11.16
N ALA A 36 12.33 8.48 10.13
CA ALA A 36 12.83 8.66 8.76
C ALA A 36 12.82 10.11 8.28
N PRO A 37 11.80 10.96 8.54
CA PRO A 37 11.81 12.35 8.07
C PRO A 37 13.02 13.17 8.53
N SER A 38 13.56 12.86 9.71
CA SER A 38 14.73 13.56 10.27
C SER A 38 16.08 12.98 9.85
N LEU A 39 16.08 11.78 9.30
CA LEU A 39 17.30 11.03 8.93
C LEU A 39 17.53 10.98 7.42
N LEU A 40 16.49 11.21 6.62
CA LEU A 40 16.60 11.19 5.17
C LEU A 40 17.40 12.40 4.68
N PRO A 41 18.28 12.27 3.68
CA PRO A 41 18.89 13.39 2.99
C PRO A 41 17.86 14.32 2.37
N GLU A 42 18.21 15.59 2.14
CA GLU A 42 17.30 16.66 1.70
C GLU A 42 16.58 16.33 0.38
N ASN A 43 17.22 15.59 -0.52
CA ASN A 43 16.63 15.19 -1.80
C ASN A 43 15.75 13.93 -1.72
N TYR A 44 15.51 13.39 -0.52
CA TYR A 44 14.59 12.27 -0.30
C TYR A 44 13.35 12.72 0.45
N PHE A 45 12.22 12.12 0.10
CA PHE A 45 10.92 12.45 0.64
C PHE A 45 10.20 11.18 1.13
N LEU A 46 9.81 11.18 2.40
CA LEU A 46 8.95 10.12 2.93
C LEU A 46 7.50 10.43 2.53
N GLN A 47 7.01 9.73 1.52
CA GLN A 47 5.63 9.83 1.04
C GLN A 47 4.71 8.91 1.84
N THR A 48 3.73 9.49 2.48
CA THR A 48 2.65 8.81 3.22
C THR A 48 1.36 9.60 3.03
N ALA A 49 0.24 9.05 3.46
CA ALA A 49 -1.04 9.77 3.48
C ALA A 49 -1.04 11.06 4.33
N LYS A 50 -0.06 11.23 5.23
CA LYS A 50 0.09 12.43 6.08
C LYS A 50 0.97 13.49 5.43
N THR A 51 2.02 13.09 4.73
CA THR A 51 3.00 13.99 4.13
C THR A 51 2.61 14.41 2.71
N ASP A 52 1.77 13.61 2.06
CA ASP A 52 1.28 13.82 0.70
C ASP A 52 -0.22 13.46 0.66
N GLN A 53 -1.10 14.47 0.75
CA GLN A 53 -2.53 14.26 1.00
C GLN A 53 -3.25 13.47 -0.10
N ASP A 54 -2.81 13.63 -1.34
CA ASP A 54 -3.39 12.91 -2.48
C ASP A 54 -2.80 11.52 -2.69
N TYR A 55 -1.83 11.13 -1.86
CA TYR A 55 -1.29 9.78 -1.86
C TYR A 55 -2.32 8.77 -1.34
N SER A 56 -2.66 7.79 -2.15
CA SER A 56 -3.81 6.91 -1.93
C SER A 56 -3.49 5.56 -1.31
N MET A 57 -2.20 5.22 -1.18
CA MET A 57 -1.78 3.95 -0.62
C MET A 57 -1.78 3.95 0.92
N ASN A 58 -1.86 2.74 1.51
CA ASN A 58 -1.78 2.51 2.95
C ASN A 58 -0.38 2.04 3.39
N TYR A 59 0.64 2.32 2.60
CA TYR A 59 2.04 2.06 2.91
C TYR A 59 2.89 3.27 2.55
N ALA A 60 4.13 3.33 3.01
CA ALA A 60 5.02 4.43 2.72
C ALA A 60 5.85 4.20 1.45
N LYS A 61 6.29 5.29 0.82
CA LYS A 61 7.35 5.27 -0.19
C LYS A 61 8.47 6.20 0.26
N ILE A 62 9.73 5.81 0.05
CA ILE A 62 10.83 6.77 0.04
C ILE A 62 11.04 7.19 -1.41
N ARG A 63 10.81 8.46 -1.70
CA ARG A 63 10.98 9.01 -3.04
C ARG A 63 12.23 9.87 -3.13
N ARG A 64 12.91 9.81 -4.27
CA ARG A 64 14.00 10.71 -4.61
C ARG A 64 13.44 11.90 -5.41
N SER A 65 13.35 13.07 -4.77
CA SER A 65 12.60 14.23 -5.26
C SER A 65 13.25 14.95 -6.47
N ASP A 66 14.55 14.73 -6.70
CA ASP A 66 15.28 15.26 -7.87
C ASP A 66 15.16 14.37 -9.12
N THR A 67 14.26 13.41 -9.10
CA THR A 67 13.97 12.49 -10.20
C THR A 67 12.49 12.49 -10.57
N THR A 68 12.14 11.88 -11.70
CA THR A 68 10.76 11.76 -12.16
C THR A 68 10.47 10.35 -12.65
N PHE A 69 9.48 9.70 -12.04
CA PHE A 69 8.91 8.43 -12.45
C PHE A 69 7.39 8.47 -12.29
N ILE A 70 6.68 8.78 -13.37
CA ILE A 70 5.23 8.96 -13.33
C ILE A 70 4.53 7.64 -13.63
N GLU A 71 4.00 7.01 -12.60
CA GLU A 71 3.17 5.82 -12.74
C GLU A 71 1.85 6.17 -13.43
N LYS A 72 1.48 5.42 -14.46
CA LYS A 72 0.29 5.65 -15.28
C LYS A 72 -1.01 5.80 -14.47
N THR A 73 -1.09 5.06 -13.37
CA THR A 73 -2.28 5.01 -12.49
C THR A 73 -2.49 6.25 -11.64
N VAL A 74 -1.41 6.98 -11.34
CA VAL A 74 -1.42 8.16 -10.45
C VAL A 74 -0.95 9.44 -11.13
N LYS A 75 -0.83 9.46 -12.46
CA LYS A 75 -0.32 10.60 -13.24
C LYS A 75 -1.08 11.91 -13.01
N ASP A 76 -2.38 11.80 -12.70
CA ASP A 76 -3.28 12.96 -12.53
C ASP A 76 -3.38 13.40 -11.05
N PHE A 77 -2.63 12.77 -10.14
CA PHE A 77 -2.61 13.14 -8.74
C PHE A 77 -1.50 14.17 -8.47
N ASN A 78 -1.79 15.12 -7.61
CA ASN A 78 -0.79 16.11 -7.18
C ASN A 78 0.05 15.54 -6.03
N ILE A 79 0.97 14.64 -6.37
CA ILE A 79 1.85 13.92 -5.45
C ILE A 79 3.31 14.02 -5.90
N ASN A 80 4.25 13.64 -5.04
CA ASN A 80 5.63 13.47 -5.45
C ASN A 80 5.77 12.27 -6.40
N HIS A 81 6.35 12.48 -7.57
CA HIS A 81 6.55 11.48 -8.63
C HIS A 81 8.01 11.06 -8.82
N GLY A 82 8.87 11.23 -7.82
CA GLY A 82 10.24 10.74 -7.88
C GLY A 82 10.33 9.22 -7.95
N ILE A 83 11.46 8.66 -8.38
CA ILE A 83 11.73 7.22 -8.24
C ILE A 83 11.61 6.81 -6.77
N TYR A 84 11.25 5.56 -6.49
CA TYR A 84 10.85 5.18 -5.14
C TYR A 84 11.27 3.77 -4.74
N VAL A 85 11.24 3.57 -3.42
CA VAL A 85 11.24 2.26 -2.76
C VAL A 85 9.97 2.16 -1.95
N ASP A 86 9.25 1.06 -2.08
CA ASP A 86 8.02 0.78 -1.33
C ASP A 86 8.34 0.17 0.02
N ILE A 87 7.72 0.72 1.08
CA ILE A 87 7.90 0.25 2.46
C ILE A 87 6.55 -0.22 3.01
N PHE A 88 6.38 -1.53 3.12
CA PHE A 88 5.13 -2.15 3.54
C PHE A 88 5.11 -2.45 5.04
N PRO A 89 4.02 -2.12 5.75
CA PRO A 89 3.78 -2.62 7.09
C PRO A 89 3.36 -4.09 7.05
N ILE A 90 4.09 -4.95 7.73
CA ILE A 90 3.74 -6.34 7.96
C ILE A 90 3.05 -6.43 9.32
N THR A 91 1.79 -6.84 9.32
CA THR A 91 0.96 -6.85 10.53
C THR A 91 0.56 -8.27 10.89
N GLU A 92 0.79 -8.66 12.15
CA GLU A 92 0.21 -9.88 12.70
C GLU A 92 -1.29 -9.70 12.87
N TYR A 93 -2.09 -10.62 12.34
CA TYR A 93 -3.54 -10.55 12.49
C TYR A 93 -4.19 -11.93 12.48
N ARG A 94 -5.40 -11.99 13.01
CA ARG A 94 -6.22 -13.19 12.93
C ARG A 94 -7.17 -13.09 11.73
N PRO A 95 -7.05 -13.97 10.72
CA PRO A 95 -7.94 -13.99 9.58
C PRO A 95 -9.41 -14.02 9.97
N SER A 96 -10.24 -13.21 9.31
CA SER A 96 -11.68 -13.13 9.56
C SER A 96 -12.41 -12.74 8.28
N ILE A 97 -13.44 -13.48 7.91
CA ILE A 97 -14.27 -13.22 6.72
C ILE A 97 -14.84 -11.79 6.74
N ILE A 98 -15.31 -11.33 7.92
CA ILE A 98 -15.88 -9.98 8.06
C ILE A 98 -14.80 -8.92 7.84
N PHE A 99 -13.59 -9.15 8.35
CA PHE A 99 -12.45 -8.26 8.13
C PHE A 99 -12.11 -8.18 6.65
N ASP A 100 -11.95 -9.33 5.98
CA ASP A 100 -11.56 -9.41 4.57
C ASP A 100 -12.61 -8.74 3.65
N MET A 101 -13.90 -8.93 3.95
CA MET A 101 -14.98 -8.23 3.23
C MET A 101 -14.89 -6.71 3.38
N LYS A 102 -14.65 -6.19 4.60
CA LYS A 102 -14.49 -4.75 4.85
C LYS A 102 -13.25 -4.20 4.18
N ALA A 103 -12.12 -4.90 4.28
CA ALA A 103 -10.87 -4.51 3.63
C ALA A 103 -11.02 -4.43 2.12
N LYS A 104 -11.67 -5.42 1.50
CA LYS A 104 -11.99 -5.45 0.07
C LYS A 104 -12.94 -4.33 -0.34
N PHE A 105 -13.95 -4.03 0.46
CA PHE A 105 -14.86 -2.90 0.23
C PHE A 105 -14.10 -1.57 0.18
N TYR A 106 -13.27 -1.27 1.18
CA TYR A 106 -12.48 -0.05 1.19
C TYR A 106 -11.45 -0.01 0.05
N SER A 107 -10.83 -1.14 -0.29
CA SER A 107 -9.91 -1.22 -1.45
C SER A 107 -10.62 -0.87 -2.76
N ILE A 108 -11.85 -1.35 -2.97
CA ILE A 108 -12.66 -0.98 -4.13
C ILE A 108 -12.99 0.53 -4.11
N CYS A 109 -13.25 1.12 -2.97
CA CYS A 109 -13.53 2.55 -2.84
C CYS A 109 -12.30 3.40 -3.15
N VAL A 110 -11.12 2.99 -2.71
CA VAL A 110 -9.85 3.66 -3.03
C VAL A 110 -9.50 3.49 -4.51
N SER A 111 -9.60 2.28 -5.06
CA SER A 111 -9.27 2.01 -6.47
C SER A 111 -10.08 2.80 -7.49
N LYS A 112 -11.21 3.38 -7.08
CA LYS A 112 -12.02 4.27 -7.93
C LYS A 112 -11.43 5.65 -8.15
N ALA A 113 -10.53 6.08 -7.26
CA ALA A 113 -9.77 7.31 -7.46
C ALA A 113 -8.78 7.15 -8.62
N TYR A 114 -8.30 5.92 -8.84
CA TYR A 114 -7.45 5.61 -9.96
C TYR A 114 -8.29 5.50 -11.24
N ASN A 115 -7.85 6.16 -12.30
CA ASN A 115 -8.36 5.96 -13.65
C ASN A 115 -7.89 4.61 -14.21
N PHE A 116 -8.21 3.51 -13.53
CA PHE A 116 -8.12 2.21 -14.17
C PHE A 116 -9.10 2.21 -15.33
N GLU A 117 -8.60 2.08 -16.55
CA GLU A 117 -9.42 1.82 -17.73
C GLU A 117 -10.34 0.65 -17.39
N ASP A 118 -11.63 0.97 -17.27
CA ASP A 118 -12.62 0.05 -16.73
C ASP A 118 -13.04 -0.92 -17.84
N ARG A 119 -12.22 -1.93 -18.10
CA ARG A 119 -12.57 -3.06 -18.97
C ARG A 119 -13.59 -4.01 -18.33
N GLY A 120 -14.28 -3.54 -17.27
CA GLY A 120 -15.25 -4.35 -16.53
C GLY A 120 -16.63 -4.42 -17.18
N CYS A 121 -17.32 -5.55 -16.96
CA CYS A 121 -18.71 -5.78 -17.34
C CYS A 121 -19.64 -4.70 -16.75
N PHE A 122 -20.76 -4.41 -17.42
CA PHE A 122 -21.77 -3.41 -17.05
C PHE A 122 -22.20 -3.50 -15.57
N ALA A 123 -22.36 -4.71 -15.03
CA ALA A 123 -22.72 -4.93 -13.63
C ALA A 123 -21.67 -4.38 -12.64
N LYS A 124 -20.36 -4.49 -12.96
CA LYS A 124 -19.28 -3.90 -12.16
C LYS A 124 -19.31 -2.38 -12.21
N ARG A 125 -19.66 -1.78 -13.36
CA ARG A 125 -19.80 -0.31 -13.52
C ARG A 125 -20.99 0.21 -12.71
N ALA A 126 -22.12 -0.49 -12.72
CA ALA A 126 -23.31 -0.11 -11.94
C ALA A 126 -23.03 -0.20 -10.42
N ALA A 127 -22.40 -1.29 -9.95
CA ALA A 127 -21.99 -1.43 -8.55
C ALA A 127 -21.02 -0.32 -8.10
N LYS A 128 -20.11 0.13 -8.97
CA LYS A 128 -19.24 1.28 -8.72
C LYS A 128 -20.02 2.58 -8.58
N GLY A 129 -21.09 2.78 -9.36
CA GLY A 129 -21.97 3.96 -9.27
C GLY A 129 -22.64 4.08 -7.91
N VAL A 130 -23.18 2.98 -7.40
CA VAL A 130 -23.83 2.92 -6.07
C VAL A 130 -22.84 3.24 -4.95
N LEU A 131 -21.62 2.70 -5.01
CA LEU A 131 -20.59 2.96 -4.00
C LEU A 131 -20.13 4.43 -3.97
N ARG A 132 -20.18 5.17 -5.09
CA ARG A 132 -19.88 6.62 -5.14
C ARG A 132 -20.84 7.45 -4.28
N VAL A 133 -22.05 6.97 -4.05
CA VAL A 133 -23.03 7.64 -3.19
C VAL A 133 -22.60 7.57 -1.71
N PHE A 134 -21.98 6.46 -1.31
CA PHE A 134 -21.61 6.23 0.09
C PHE A 134 -20.22 6.78 0.47
N ILE A 135 -19.27 6.82 -0.47
CA ILE A 135 -17.93 7.37 -0.22
C ILE A 135 -17.56 8.30 -1.37
N LYS A 136 -17.73 9.60 -1.12
CA LYS A 136 -17.43 10.66 -2.10
C LYS A 136 -15.92 10.91 -2.24
N ASP A 137 -15.15 10.71 -1.14
CA ASP A 137 -13.71 10.96 -1.08
C ASP A 137 -12.96 9.66 -0.79
N TYR A 138 -12.07 9.27 -1.68
CA TYR A 138 -11.23 8.06 -1.53
C TYR A 138 -10.30 8.15 -0.32
N ARG A 139 -9.90 9.36 0.09
CA ARG A 139 -9.06 9.59 1.28
C ARG A 139 -9.74 9.07 2.54
N VAL A 140 -11.04 9.28 2.67
CA VAL A 140 -11.84 8.72 3.77
C VAL A 140 -11.85 7.19 3.74
N ALA A 141 -11.93 6.58 2.55
CA ALA A 141 -11.88 5.12 2.41
C ALA A 141 -10.50 4.57 2.76
N ARG A 142 -9.43 5.24 2.30
CA ARG A 142 -8.04 4.93 2.63
C ARG A 142 -7.83 4.94 4.15
N ASP A 143 -8.24 6.02 4.82
CA ASP A 143 -8.04 6.20 6.26
C ASP A 143 -8.84 5.17 7.07
N LYS A 144 -10.08 4.86 6.65
CA LYS A 144 -10.88 3.78 7.27
C LYS A 144 -10.26 2.41 7.06
N LYS A 145 -9.64 2.16 5.90
CA LYS A 145 -8.89 0.93 5.62
C LYS A 145 -7.70 0.80 6.57
N GLU A 146 -6.92 1.86 6.74
CA GLU A 146 -5.79 1.87 7.67
C GLU A 146 -6.24 1.64 9.12
N GLN A 147 -7.31 2.28 9.57
CA GLN A 147 -7.87 2.04 10.89
C GLN A 147 -8.35 0.59 11.08
N LEU A 148 -8.90 -0.02 10.02
CA LEU A 148 -9.30 -1.41 10.03
C LEU A 148 -8.08 -2.33 10.23
N PHE A 149 -6.97 -2.07 9.54
CA PHE A 149 -5.74 -2.86 9.65
C PHE A 149 -5.12 -2.74 11.06
N ARG A 150 -5.06 -1.53 11.61
CA ARG A 150 -4.58 -1.31 12.99
C ARG A 150 -5.43 -2.03 14.03
N LYS A 151 -6.75 -2.05 13.86
CA LYS A 151 -7.67 -2.77 14.77
C LYS A 151 -7.61 -4.28 14.63
N ALA A 152 -7.18 -4.78 13.49
CA ALA A 152 -7.04 -6.21 13.24
C ALA A 152 -5.74 -6.79 13.79
N GLU A 153 -4.78 -5.93 14.16
CA GLU A 153 -3.53 -6.35 14.75
C GLU A 153 -3.76 -7.24 15.96
N LYS A 154 -3.15 -8.41 15.95
CA LYS A 154 -3.21 -9.38 17.04
C LYS A 154 -1.88 -10.11 17.17
N LYS A 155 -1.03 -9.63 18.06
CA LYS A 155 0.27 -10.24 18.37
C LYS A 155 0.09 -11.69 18.84
N GLY A 156 1.02 -12.55 18.41
CA GLY A 156 0.96 -13.98 18.71
C GLY A 156 -0.11 -14.76 17.95
N SER A 157 -0.62 -14.23 16.85
CA SER A 157 -1.58 -14.92 15.99
C SER A 157 -0.95 -15.98 15.10
N GLY A 158 0.37 -15.94 14.92
CA GLY A 158 1.13 -16.83 14.05
C GLY A 158 0.94 -16.57 12.54
N ALA A 159 0.15 -15.55 12.17
CA ALA A 159 -0.10 -15.18 10.79
C ALA A 159 0.13 -13.68 10.58
N VAL A 160 0.76 -13.33 9.47
CA VAL A 160 1.05 -11.93 9.09
C VAL A 160 0.56 -11.62 7.68
N SER A 161 0.29 -10.33 7.41
CA SER A 161 -0.03 -9.84 6.07
C SER A 161 0.40 -8.38 5.93
N THR A 162 0.72 -7.97 4.70
CA THR A 162 0.92 -6.56 4.34
C THR A 162 -0.40 -5.82 4.12
N PHE A 163 -1.51 -6.55 3.93
CA PHE A 163 -2.81 -6.03 3.50
C PHE A 163 -2.79 -5.20 2.20
N CYS A 164 -1.69 -5.30 1.46
CA CYS A 164 -1.50 -4.66 0.16
C CYS A 164 -1.63 -5.72 -0.95
N GLY A 165 -1.92 -5.29 -2.16
CA GLY A 165 -2.12 -6.21 -3.27
C GLY A 165 -3.22 -7.24 -2.99
N ASN A 166 -2.90 -8.51 -3.12
CA ASN A 166 -3.83 -9.63 -2.91
C ASN A 166 -4.03 -10.02 -1.42
N GLY A 167 -3.33 -9.34 -0.51
CA GLY A 167 -3.46 -9.60 0.94
C GLY A 167 -2.99 -10.99 1.33
N GLU A 168 -1.87 -11.44 0.77
CA GLU A 168 -1.32 -12.77 1.10
C GLU A 168 -1.09 -12.93 2.59
N ILE A 169 -1.49 -14.08 3.10
CA ILE A 169 -1.29 -14.47 4.49
C ILE A 169 -0.05 -15.36 4.54
N MET A 170 0.90 -14.97 5.37
CA MET A 170 2.17 -15.68 5.54
C MET A 170 2.32 -16.13 7.00
N PRO A 171 3.01 -17.26 7.27
CA PRO A 171 3.40 -17.63 8.61
C PRO A 171 4.33 -16.58 9.23
N ARG A 172 4.17 -16.31 10.54
CA ARG A 172 4.97 -15.30 11.26
C ARG A 172 6.45 -15.67 11.34
N ASP A 173 6.75 -16.95 11.48
CA ASP A 173 8.11 -17.50 11.59
C ASP A 173 8.99 -17.29 10.35
N LEU A 174 8.42 -16.86 9.24
CA LEU A 174 9.19 -16.44 8.07
C LEU A 174 9.91 -15.09 8.25
N PHE A 175 9.61 -14.37 9.35
CA PHE A 175 10.12 -13.02 9.61
C PHE A 175 10.94 -12.93 10.92
N ASP A 176 11.29 -14.08 11.51
CA ASP A 176 12.20 -14.22 12.66
C ASP A 176 13.68 -14.48 12.18
#